data_b9792fc530c8ce74df020374f5a42432
#
_entry.id   b9792fc530c8ce74df020374f5a42432
#
_cell.length_a   1.000
_cell.length_b   1.000
_cell.length_c   1.000
_cell.angle_alpha   90.00
_cell.angle_beta   90.00
_cell.angle_gamma   90.00
#
_symmetry.space_group_name_H-M   'P 1'
#
loop_
_entity.id
_entity.type
_entity.pdbx_description
1 polymer ?
#
loop_
_entity_poly.entity_id
_entity_poly.type
_entity_poly.pdbx_seq_one_letter_code
_entity_poly.pdbx_strand_id
1 'polypeptide(L)'
;CGAEVQKGNALTERKIQRLFRRGEVTTLIKRCNDFGAGGVSVAIGELTDGLSINLDLVPKKYAGLDGTELAISESQERMACVIAASDVEAFKSYCDEENLECTVVAKVTDTNRLIMNWNGKTIVDISRDFLNTNGASQQQEAIVKAPADRSYFLRGSASADNFKEKWLAAVSDLNAASQQGLAERFDSTVGANTVLMPFGGKFQKTPTQGMVAKLPVLNGETTTASIMTHGFVPELSAWSPYHGAQYAVLLSVAKLVALGGRREDAYLTLQEYFERLHSKESWGKPVAALLGAYKAQKELEIGAIGGKDSMSGTFMDLMVPPTLVSFAVGTAHVDNIVSQDLKGVDHRLVFFDVPRTYDDTPDWDRFKENCDTLQEQIEKGRVYSAYVVDQGGIPEAVTKMALGNNIGVKFDKYAERGIFQPALGSFIVEVDITAVNYLLELPDVKVIGVTQANPVIEWDGQSVSLKEVQAAYESPLNDIFPMHAPSGFGEAVAYIHDQHAKPRSVSLGAKPKVLIPVFPGTNCEFDSARAFERAGAETDIILIRNQTPEQLKESIDVIKA
;
A
#
# COMPACT_ATOMS: atom_id res chain seq x y z
N CYS A 1 -22.41 14.28 -20.97
CA CYS A 1 -20.97 14.05 -20.81
C CYS A 1 -20.59 13.23 -19.57
N GLY A 2 -21.48 13.02 -18.59
CA GLY A 2 -21.09 12.46 -17.30
C GLY A 2 -20.79 10.96 -17.25
N ALA A 3 -21.23 10.16 -18.20
CA ALA A 3 -21.19 8.71 -18.04
C ALA A 3 -19.89 8.03 -18.51
N GLU A 4 -19.01 8.70 -19.25
CA GLU A 4 -17.78 8.11 -19.79
C GLU A 4 -16.50 8.77 -19.30
N VAL A 5 -16.61 9.82 -18.51
CA VAL A 5 -15.47 10.65 -18.10
C VAL A 5 -14.46 9.87 -17.26
N GLN A 6 -14.92 9.04 -16.34
CA GLN A 6 -14.06 8.21 -15.48
C GLN A 6 -14.12 6.72 -15.80
N LYS A 7 -14.62 6.38 -16.97
CA LYS A 7 -14.72 4.99 -17.39
C LYS A 7 -13.37 4.48 -17.84
N GLY A 8 -12.80 3.55 -17.10
CA GLY A 8 -11.53 2.92 -17.40
C GLY A 8 -11.47 2.28 -18.78
N ASN A 9 -10.30 2.31 -19.40
CA ASN A 9 -9.99 1.63 -20.65
C ASN A 9 -8.75 0.77 -20.48
N ALA A 10 -8.94 -0.41 -19.89
CA ALA A 10 -7.86 -1.34 -19.58
C ALA A 10 -6.99 -1.71 -20.80
N LEU A 11 -7.59 -1.69 -22.00
CA LEU A 11 -6.87 -1.95 -23.25
C LEU A 11 -5.83 -0.86 -23.55
N THR A 12 -6.23 0.41 -23.45
CA THR A 12 -5.32 1.54 -23.67
C THR A 12 -4.30 1.65 -22.55
N GLU A 13 -4.71 1.46 -21.31
CA GLU A 13 -3.82 1.44 -20.16
C GLU A 13 -2.72 0.40 -20.31
N ARG A 14 -3.05 -0.81 -20.73
CA ARG A 14 -2.04 -1.86 -20.95
C ARG A 14 -1.00 -1.49 -22.01
N LYS A 15 -1.39 -0.81 -23.08
CA LYS A 15 -0.46 -0.31 -24.11
C LYS A 15 0.45 0.78 -23.56
N ILE A 16 -0.10 1.71 -22.75
CA ILE A 16 0.68 2.77 -22.09
C ILE A 16 1.70 2.13 -21.14
N GLN A 17 1.33 1.15 -20.34
CA GLN A 17 2.25 0.43 -19.46
C GLN A 17 3.38 -0.24 -20.23
N ARG A 18 3.12 -0.82 -21.41
CA ARG A 18 4.16 -1.41 -22.26
C ARG A 18 5.13 -0.34 -22.77
N LEU A 19 4.62 0.80 -23.23
CA LEU A 19 5.44 1.92 -23.69
C LEU A 19 6.36 2.44 -22.58
N PHE A 20 5.82 2.67 -21.39
CA PHE A 20 6.56 3.22 -20.24
C PHE A 20 7.52 2.21 -19.59
N ARG A 21 7.51 0.94 -19.98
CA ARG A 21 8.54 -0.05 -19.59
C ARG A 21 9.81 0.06 -20.43
N ARG A 22 9.77 0.76 -21.55
CA ARG A 22 10.89 0.91 -22.48
C ARG A 22 11.81 2.03 -22.04
N GLY A 23 13.04 1.69 -21.63
CA GLY A 23 14.03 2.68 -21.15
C GLY A 23 14.38 3.74 -22.20
N GLU A 24 14.45 3.35 -23.48
CA GLU A 24 14.67 4.25 -24.62
C GLU A 24 13.55 5.29 -24.79
N VAL A 25 12.34 4.99 -24.33
CA VAL A 25 11.19 5.91 -24.36
C VAL A 25 11.21 6.85 -23.16
N THR A 26 11.35 6.30 -21.97
CA THR A 26 11.26 7.08 -20.73
C THR A 26 12.39 8.08 -20.56
N THR A 27 13.57 7.81 -21.13
CA THR A 27 14.70 8.76 -21.13
C THR A 27 14.45 10.00 -21.99
N LEU A 28 13.51 9.96 -22.94
CA LEU A 28 13.12 11.13 -23.75
C LEU A 28 12.15 12.06 -23.00
N ILE A 29 11.47 11.54 -21.99
CA ILE A 29 10.43 12.29 -21.25
C ILE A 29 11.08 13.25 -20.26
N LYS A 30 10.79 14.54 -20.37
CA LYS A 30 11.26 15.60 -19.47
C LYS A 30 10.31 15.76 -18.27
N ARG A 31 9.02 15.71 -18.51
CA ARG A 31 7.93 15.70 -17.51
C ARG A 31 6.76 14.93 -18.08
N CYS A 32 5.95 14.33 -17.22
CA CYS A 32 4.70 13.73 -17.62
C CYS A 32 3.66 13.87 -16.50
N ASN A 33 2.40 13.78 -16.89
CA ASN A 33 1.26 13.74 -15.97
C ASN A 33 0.16 12.87 -16.59
N ASP A 34 -0.64 12.23 -15.75
CA ASP A 34 -1.83 11.52 -16.18
C ASP A 34 -3.01 12.49 -16.40
N PHE A 35 -4.06 12.00 -17.06
CA PHE A 35 -5.28 12.76 -17.24
C PHE A 35 -6.33 12.35 -16.20
N GLY A 36 -6.58 13.23 -15.25
CA GLY A 36 -7.65 13.14 -14.27
C GLY A 36 -8.57 14.34 -14.31
N ALA A 37 -9.13 14.68 -13.18
CA ALA A 37 -10.02 15.84 -13.02
C ALA A 37 -9.33 17.13 -13.48
N GLY A 38 -10.07 17.99 -14.19
CA GLY A 38 -9.55 19.21 -14.81
C GLY A 38 -9.00 19.01 -16.23
N GLY A 39 -8.94 17.78 -16.73
CA GLY A 39 -8.63 17.46 -18.13
C GLY A 39 -7.32 18.06 -18.64
N VAL A 40 -7.35 18.65 -19.83
CA VAL A 40 -6.19 19.29 -20.47
C VAL A 40 -5.63 20.43 -19.63
N SER A 41 -6.50 21.19 -18.94
CA SER A 41 -6.08 22.31 -18.09
C SER A 41 -5.15 21.92 -16.96
N VAL A 42 -5.34 20.72 -16.39
CA VAL A 42 -4.50 20.17 -15.34
C VAL A 42 -3.39 19.31 -15.94
N ALA A 43 -3.74 18.25 -16.67
CA ALA A 43 -2.75 17.28 -17.16
C ALA A 43 -1.65 17.89 -18.01
N ILE A 44 -1.97 18.87 -18.85
CA ILE A 44 -1.00 19.59 -19.67
C ILE A 44 -0.64 20.94 -19.03
N GLY A 45 -1.65 21.67 -18.56
CA GLY A 45 -1.52 23.04 -18.07
C GLY A 45 -0.58 23.20 -16.87
N GLU A 46 -0.34 22.15 -16.09
CA GLU A 46 0.55 22.14 -14.92
C GLU A 46 1.97 21.63 -15.22
N LEU A 47 2.23 21.13 -16.43
CA LEU A 47 3.54 20.56 -16.74
C LEU A 47 4.68 21.57 -16.77
N THR A 48 4.42 22.81 -17.20
CA THR A 48 5.42 23.88 -17.29
C THR A 48 4.79 25.26 -17.03
N ASP A 49 5.63 26.24 -16.71
CA ASP A 49 5.16 27.62 -16.40
C ASP A 49 4.61 28.35 -17.61
N GLY A 50 5.15 28.12 -18.79
CA GLY A 50 4.70 28.72 -20.04
C GLY A 50 4.24 27.65 -21.03
N LEU A 51 2.99 27.75 -21.51
CA LEU A 51 2.39 26.80 -22.43
C LEU A 51 1.46 27.48 -23.43
N SER A 52 1.55 27.04 -24.70
CA SER A 52 0.55 27.33 -25.74
C SER A 52 -0.08 26.02 -26.20
N ILE A 53 -1.35 25.83 -25.86
CA ILE A 53 -2.14 24.61 -26.14
C ILE A 53 -3.08 24.88 -27.30
N ASN A 54 -3.13 23.98 -28.29
CA ASN A 54 -4.12 23.99 -29.36
C ASN A 54 -5.17 22.90 -29.11
N LEU A 55 -6.34 23.30 -28.62
CA LEU A 55 -7.43 22.38 -28.30
C LEU A 55 -8.04 21.72 -29.53
N ASP A 56 -7.87 22.29 -30.73
CA ASP A 56 -8.37 21.69 -31.98
C ASP A 56 -7.64 20.37 -32.30
N LEU A 57 -6.41 20.20 -31.79
CA LEU A 57 -5.59 19.00 -31.99
C LEU A 57 -5.80 17.92 -30.94
N VAL A 58 -6.55 18.21 -29.88
CA VAL A 58 -6.83 17.22 -28.83
C VAL A 58 -7.72 16.10 -29.38
N PRO A 59 -7.28 14.83 -29.31
CA PRO A 59 -8.08 13.70 -29.76
C PRO A 59 -9.42 13.60 -29.01
N LYS A 60 -10.49 13.33 -29.73
CA LYS A 60 -11.86 13.31 -29.21
C LYS A 60 -12.49 11.95 -29.40
N LYS A 61 -13.18 11.43 -28.39
CA LYS A 61 -13.97 10.19 -28.51
C LYS A 61 -15.29 10.40 -29.28
N TYR A 62 -15.82 11.63 -29.29
CA TYR A 62 -17.07 12.00 -29.97
C TYR A 62 -17.06 13.47 -30.39
N ALA A 63 -17.89 13.79 -31.35
CA ALA A 63 -18.06 15.17 -31.86
C ALA A 63 -18.95 16.03 -30.96
N GLY A 64 -18.85 17.36 -31.11
CA GLY A 64 -19.74 18.30 -30.43
C GLY A 64 -19.24 18.92 -29.13
N LEU A 65 -18.00 18.61 -28.73
CA LEU A 65 -17.36 19.25 -27.57
C LEU A 65 -16.95 20.67 -27.93
N ASP A 66 -17.30 21.64 -27.06
CA ASP A 66 -16.81 23.01 -27.14
C ASP A 66 -15.43 23.21 -26.52
N GLY A 67 -14.88 24.42 -26.62
CA GLY A 67 -13.54 24.71 -26.11
C GLY A 67 -13.43 24.58 -24.60
N THR A 68 -14.47 24.88 -23.84
CA THR A 68 -14.52 24.73 -22.40
C THR A 68 -14.50 23.24 -22.02
N GLU A 69 -15.37 22.45 -22.66
CA GLU A 69 -15.42 21.00 -22.44
C GLU A 69 -14.10 20.31 -22.79
N LEU A 70 -13.46 20.69 -23.90
CA LEU A 70 -12.16 20.18 -24.28
C LEU A 70 -11.05 20.53 -23.26
N ALA A 71 -11.12 21.73 -22.68
CA ALA A 71 -10.14 22.22 -21.73
C ALA A 71 -10.22 21.51 -20.35
N ILE A 72 -11.43 21.17 -19.88
CA ILE A 72 -11.63 20.70 -18.51
C ILE A 72 -12.18 19.28 -18.39
N SER A 73 -12.64 18.66 -19.49
CA SER A 73 -13.21 17.31 -19.43
C SER A 73 -12.18 16.26 -19.11
N GLU A 74 -12.44 15.49 -18.07
CA GLU A 74 -11.68 14.33 -17.72
C GLU A 74 -11.89 13.20 -18.75
N SER A 75 -10.81 12.59 -19.20
CA SER A 75 -10.85 11.37 -20.00
C SER A 75 -9.58 10.59 -19.68
N GLN A 76 -9.73 9.54 -18.90
CA GLN A 76 -8.64 8.75 -18.37
C GLN A 76 -7.95 7.88 -19.43
N GLU A 77 -6.88 7.19 -19.02
CA GLU A 77 -5.96 6.41 -19.86
C GLU A 77 -5.34 7.24 -20.98
N ARG A 78 -4.90 8.43 -20.63
CA ARG A 78 -4.04 9.30 -21.42
C ARG A 78 -2.86 9.78 -20.60
N MET A 79 -1.74 10.02 -21.22
CA MET A 79 -0.56 10.62 -20.60
C MET A 79 -0.14 11.86 -21.37
N ALA A 80 0.12 12.95 -20.66
CA ALA A 80 0.74 14.14 -21.21
C ALA A 80 2.24 14.10 -20.95
N CYS A 81 3.05 14.22 -22.01
CA CYS A 81 4.50 14.16 -21.92
C CYS A 81 5.14 15.40 -22.53
N VAL A 82 6.14 15.95 -21.85
CA VAL A 82 7.02 16.99 -22.41
C VAL A 82 8.24 16.31 -23.03
N ILE A 83 8.38 16.48 -24.33
CA ILE A 83 9.45 15.89 -25.15
C ILE A 83 10.24 17.01 -25.82
N ALA A 84 11.57 16.87 -25.94
CA ALA A 84 12.37 17.79 -26.72
C ALA A 84 11.95 17.79 -28.19
N ALA A 85 11.95 18.95 -28.85
CA ALA A 85 11.50 19.07 -30.24
C ALA A 85 12.25 18.13 -31.20
N SER A 86 13.53 17.85 -30.95
CA SER A 86 14.35 16.89 -31.72
C SER A 86 13.88 15.44 -31.62
N ASP A 87 13.21 15.08 -30.53
CA ASP A 87 12.91 13.71 -30.16
C ASP A 87 11.45 13.32 -30.45
N VAL A 88 10.62 14.28 -30.90
CA VAL A 88 9.19 14.09 -31.10
C VAL A 88 8.87 12.96 -32.08
N GLU A 89 9.57 12.90 -33.22
CA GLU A 89 9.29 11.88 -34.23
C GLU A 89 9.73 10.48 -33.76
N ALA A 90 10.83 10.39 -33.01
CA ALA A 90 11.26 9.13 -32.41
C ALA A 90 10.23 8.65 -31.35
N PHE A 91 9.74 9.57 -30.50
CA PHE A 91 8.73 9.25 -29.50
C PHE A 91 7.41 8.79 -30.14
N LYS A 92 6.97 9.45 -31.22
CA LYS A 92 5.78 9.02 -31.97
C LYS A 92 5.96 7.63 -32.59
N SER A 93 7.15 7.34 -33.13
CA SER A 93 7.45 6.00 -33.65
C SER A 93 7.32 4.92 -32.60
N TYR A 94 7.82 5.16 -31.38
CA TYR A 94 7.65 4.23 -30.25
C TYR A 94 6.19 4.06 -29.84
N CYS A 95 5.40 5.13 -29.86
CA CYS A 95 3.95 5.04 -29.60
C CYS A 95 3.25 4.19 -30.67
N ASP A 96 3.59 4.39 -31.95
CA ASP A 96 3.05 3.61 -33.07
C ASP A 96 3.42 2.12 -32.99
N GLU A 97 4.65 1.82 -32.59
CA GLU A 97 5.09 0.44 -32.32
C GLU A 97 4.24 -0.24 -31.25
N GLU A 98 3.78 0.49 -30.23
CA GLU A 98 2.89 -0.01 -29.17
C GLU A 98 1.40 0.14 -29.52
N ASN A 99 1.07 0.47 -30.76
CA ASN A 99 -0.32 0.68 -31.23
C ASN A 99 -1.07 1.74 -30.40
N LEU A 100 -0.37 2.86 -30.09
CA LEU A 100 -0.87 4.01 -29.35
C LEU A 100 -0.95 5.24 -30.26
N GLU A 101 -2.05 5.98 -30.15
CA GLU A 101 -2.15 7.31 -30.74
C GLU A 101 -1.28 8.31 -29.97
N CYS A 102 -0.52 9.15 -30.69
CA CYS A 102 0.30 10.19 -30.12
C CYS A 102 0.19 11.49 -30.90
N THR A 103 -0.29 12.56 -30.27
CA THR A 103 -0.55 13.84 -30.89
C THR A 103 0.16 14.98 -30.17
N VAL A 104 0.83 15.85 -30.94
CA VAL A 104 1.41 17.09 -30.39
C VAL A 104 0.31 18.13 -30.26
N VAL A 105 -0.08 18.49 -29.06
CA VAL A 105 -1.20 19.41 -28.76
C VAL A 105 -0.76 20.74 -28.15
N ALA A 106 0.50 20.83 -27.71
CA ALA A 106 1.01 22.01 -27.02
C ALA A 106 2.50 22.28 -27.33
N LYS A 107 2.92 23.50 -27.08
CA LYS A 107 4.31 23.94 -27.11
C LYS A 107 4.66 24.61 -25.78
N VAL A 108 5.83 24.26 -25.23
CA VAL A 108 6.41 24.97 -24.08
C VAL A 108 6.91 26.32 -24.57
N THR A 109 6.65 27.38 -23.80
CA THR A 109 7.05 28.77 -24.09
C THR A 109 7.75 29.37 -22.86
N ASP A 110 8.41 30.50 -23.07
CA ASP A 110 9.05 31.33 -22.00
C ASP A 110 8.17 32.49 -21.53
N THR A 111 6.90 32.49 -21.91
CA THR A 111 5.97 33.61 -21.63
C THR A 111 5.43 33.62 -20.20
N ASN A 112 5.64 32.55 -19.40
CA ASN A 112 5.02 32.37 -18.08
C ASN A 112 3.48 32.53 -18.10
N ARG A 113 2.86 32.04 -19.17
CA ARG A 113 1.40 32.11 -19.37
C ARG A 113 0.87 30.77 -19.83
N LEU A 114 -0.33 30.45 -19.37
CA LEU A 114 -1.14 29.36 -19.93
C LEU A 114 -2.05 29.94 -21.01
N ILE A 115 -1.82 29.58 -22.25
CA ILE A 115 -2.60 30.01 -23.41
C ILE A 115 -3.29 28.80 -24.04
N MET A 116 -4.61 28.89 -24.27
CA MET A 116 -5.35 27.87 -24.99
C MET A 116 -6.09 28.47 -26.17
N ASN A 117 -5.93 27.85 -27.34
CA ASN A 117 -6.59 28.27 -28.58
C ASN A 117 -7.60 27.20 -29.02
N TRP A 118 -8.75 27.67 -29.52
CA TRP A 118 -9.82 26.84 -30.07
C TRP A 118 -10.51 27.56 -31.20
N ASN A 119 -10.69 26.89 -32.34
CA ASN A 119 -11.29 27.47 -33.57
C ASN A 119 -10.66 28.80 -33.97
N GLY A 120 -9.31 28.87 -33.91
CA GLY A 120 -8.55 30.07 -34.27
C GLY A 120 -8.68 31.26 -33.29
N LYS A 121 -9.28 31.06 -32.13
CA LYS A 121 -9.44 32.07 -31.06
C LYS A 121 -8.70 31.63 -29.79
N THR A 122 -8.08 32.58 -29.14
CA THR A 122 -7.58 32.40 -27.77
C THR A 122 -8.76 32.43 -26.82
N ILE A 123 -9.00 31.33 -26.12
CA ILE A 123 -10.09 31.21 -25.13
C ILE A 123 -9.61 31.23 -23.69
N VAL A 124 -8.31 30.96 -23.47
CA VAL A 124 -7.63 31.08 -22.17
C VAL A 124 -6.32 31.81 -22.39
N ASP A 125 -6.06 32.85 -21.59
CA ASP A 125 -4.77 33.54 -21.52
C ASP A 125 -4.54 34.03 -20.08
N ILE A 126 -3.91 33.21 -19.25
CA ILE A 126 -3.76 33.43 -17.81
C ILE A 126 -2.27 33.42 -17.46
N SER A 127 -1.83 34.37 -16.64
CA SER A 127 -0.45 34.37 -16.13
C SER A 127 -0.21 33.23 -15.13
N ARG A 128 0.99 32.70 -15.09
CA ARG A 128 1.37 31.70 -14.11
C ARG A 128 1.27 32.21 -12.67
N ASP A 129 1.62 33.47 -12.44
CA ASP A 129 1.48 34.11 -11.13
C ASP A 129 0.04 34.08 -10.63
N PHE A 130 -0.94 34.33 -11.52
CA PHE A 130 -2.36 34.23 -11.16
C PHE A 130 -2.75 32.79 -10.80
N LEU A 131 -2.33 31.80 -11.60
CA LEU A 131 -2.60 30.39 -11.34
C LEU A 131 -2.01 29.92 -10.02
N ASN A 132 -0.77 30.33 -9.71
CA ASN A 132 -0.07 29.93 -8.49
C ASN A 132 -0.69 30.51 -7.22
N THR A 133 -1.40 31.62 -7.31
CA THR A 133 -2.03 32.30 -6.16
C THR A 133 -3.55 32.29 -6.20
N ASN A 134 -4.18 31.69 -7.22
CA ASN A 134 -5.61 31.84 -7.52
C ASN A 134 -6.07 33.32 -7.58
N GLY A 135 -5.13 34.23 -7.93
CA GLY A 135 -5.37 35.67 -8.05
C GLY A 135 -5.54 36.44 -6.75
N ALA A 136 -5.52 35.80 -5.60
CA ALA A 136 -5.68 36.43 -4.31
C ALA A 136 -4.91 35.68 -3.21
N SER A 137 -4.24 36.44 -2.34
CA SER A 137 -3.71 35.89 -1.10
C SER A 137 -4.86 35.58 -0.17
N GLN A 138 -4.98 34.33 0.25
CA GLN A 138 -6.01 33.92 1.19
C GLN A 138 -5.40 33.77 2.60
N GLN A 139 -6.15 34.19 3.60
CA GLN A 139 -5.81 34.03 5.00
C GLN A 139 -6.95 33.30 5.70
N GLN A 140 -6.60 32.27 6.46
CA GLN A 140 -7.55 31.51 7.25
C GLN A 140 -7.07 31.41 8.69
N GLU A 141 -7.95 31.73 9.63
CA GLU A 141 -7.71 31.45 11.05
C GLU A 141 -8.15 30.04 11.38
N ALA A 142 -7.32 29.32 12.13
CA ALA A 142 -7.62 27.98 12.63
C ALA A 142 -7.52 27.95 14.17
N ILE A 143 -8.46 27.27 14.80
CA ILE A 143 -8.47 27.05 16.26
C ILE A 143 -8.18 25.56 16.49
N VAL A 144 -6.96 25.25 16.94
CA VAL A 144 -6.59 23.91 17.40
C VAL A 144 -7.12 23.73 18.82
N LYS A 145 -8.06 22.79 18.98
CA LYS A 145 -8.61 22.46 20.31
C LYS A 145 -7.70 21.47 21.02
N ALA A 146 -7.50 21.68 22.31
CA ALA A 146 -6.90 20.67 23.17
C ALA A 146 -7.78 19.42 23.20
N PRO A 147 -7.21 18.21 23.39
CA PRO A 147 -8.00 17.00 23.59
C PRO A 147 -8.87 17.11 24.83
N ALA A 148 -9.91 16.26 24.91
CA ALA A 148 -10.77 16.19 26.09
C ALA A 148 -9.93 15.83 27.36
N ASP A 149 -10.38 16.29 28.54
CA ASP A 149 -9.64 16.18 29.80
C ASP A 149 -9.22 14.75 30.18
N ARG A 150 -9.95 13.74 29.71
CA ARG A 150 -9.60 12.34 29.95
C ARG A 150 -8.74 11.78 28.84
N SER A 151 -7.55 11.29 29.17
CA SER A 151 -6.66 10.59 28.25
C SER A 151 -7.38 9.45 27.52
N TYR A 152 -7.13 9.34 26.21
CA TYR A 152 -7.59 8.22 25.39
C TYR A 152 -7.16 6.87 25.98
N PHE A 153 -5.95 6.78 26.46
CA PHE A 153 -5.34 5.56 26.99
C PHE A 153 -5.86 5.12 28.36
N LEU A 154 -6.66 5.95 29.02
CA LEU A 154 -7.37 5.62 30.27
C LEU A 154 -8.80 5.11 30.01
N ARG A 155 -9.22 4.99 28.76
CA ARG A 155 -10.47 4.33 28.40
C ARG A 155 -10.30 2.85 28.74
N GLY A 156 -11.02 2.37 29.75
CA GLY A 156 -10.88 0.99 30.22
C GLY A 156 -11.24 -0.02 29.14
N SER A 157 -10.54 -1.15 29.13
CA SER A 157 -11.00 -2.36 28.47
C SER A 157 -12.44 -2.69 28.90
N ALA A 158 -13.22 -3.34 28.02
CA ALA A 158 -14.58 -3.78 28.32
C ALA A 158 -14.68 -4.35 29.74
N SER A 159 -15.75 -4.01 30.46
CA SER A 159 -16.02 -4.49 31.82
C SER A 159 -16.36 -5.99 31.75
N ALA A 160 -15.35 -6.83 31.66
CA ALA A 160 -15.46 -8.27 31.74
C ALA A 160 -14.80 -8.77 33.02
N ASP A 161 -15.35 -9.83 33.61
CA ASP A 161 -14.99 -10.23 34.97
C ASP A 161 -13.78 -11.16 35.05
N ASN A 162 -13.42 -11.83 33.93
CA ASN A 162 -12.33 -12.79 33.94
C ASN A 162 -11.44 -12.70 32.68
N PHE A 163 -10.29 -13.36 32.71
CA PHE A 163 -9.30 -13.37 31.64
C PHE A 163 -9.87 -13.77 30.27
N LYS A 164 -10.65 -14.85 30.23
CA LYS A 164 -11.24 -15.37 28.99
C LYS A 164 -12.19 -14.36 28.34
N GLU A 165 -13.11 -13.79 29.10
CA GLU A 165 -14.07 -12.82 28.61
C GLU A 165 -13.39 -11.54 28.11
N LYS A 166 -12.39 -11.05 28.85
CA LYS A 166 -11.57 -9.89 28.42
C LYS A 166 -10.86 -10.16 27.11
N TRP A 167 -10.30 -11.37 26.95
CA TRP A 167 -9.60 -11.77 25.73
C TRP A 167 -10.55 -11.82 24.53
N LEU A 168 -11.68 -12.53 24.68
CA LEU A 168 -12.67 -12.65 23.61
C LEU A 168 -13.27 -11.28 23.23
N ALA A 169 -13.55 -10.41 24.19
CA ALA A 169 -14.02 -9.06 23.92
C ALA A 169 -13.00 -8.23 23.13
N ALA A 170 -11.72 -8.29 23.48
CA ALA A 170 -10.67 -7.56 22.78
C ALA A 170 -10.51 -7.98 21.32
N VAL A 171 -10.60 -9.28 21.02
CA VAL A 171 -10.41 -9.79 19.64
C VAL A 171 -11.66 -9.68 18.79
N SER A 172 -12.85 -9.54 19.40
CA SER A 172 -14.12 -9.31 18.69
C SER A 172 -14.46 -7.84 18.48
N ASP A 173 -13.63 -6.90 18.96
CA ASP A 173 -13.77 -5.50 18.62
C ASP A 173 -13.60 -5.29 17.11
N LEU A 174 -14.42 -4.41 16.52
CA LEU A 174 -14.39 -4.16 15.06
C LEU A 174 -13.03 -3.68 14.55
N ASN A 175 -12.25 -2.96 15.38
CA ASN A 175 -10.91 -2.52 15.01
C ASN A 175 -9.87 -3.66 15.06
N ALA A 176 -10.16 -4.75 15.78
CA ALA A 176 -9.28 -5.92 15.92
C ALA A 176 -9.73 -7.11 15.07
N ALA A 177 -11.03 -7.26 14.80
CA ALA A 177 -11.66 -8.40 14.14
C ALA A 177 -11.07 -8.73 12.76
N SER A 178 -11.28 -9.97 12.32
CA SER A 178 -10.76 -10.48 11.05
C SER A 178 -11.36 -9.75 9.86
N GLN A 179 -10.50 -9.26 8.98
CA GLN A 179 -10.87 -8.70 7.68
C GLN A 179 -10.59 -9.69 6.53
N GLN A 180 -10.35 -10.97 6.84
CA GLN A 180 -9.96 -11.97 5.84
C GLN A 180 -11.01 -12.11 4.73
N GLY A 181 -12.30 -12.15 5.08
CA GLY A 181 -13.39 -12.27 4.09
C GLY A 181 -13.47 -11.08 3.11
N LEU A 182 -13.03 -9.89 3.51
CA LEU A 182 -12.89 -8.73 2.62
C LEU A 182 -11.60 -8.85 1.79
N ALA A 183 -10.47 -9.13 2.41
CA ALA A 183 -9.17 -9.19 1.75
C ALA A 183 -9.11 -10.26 0.65
N GLU A 184 -9.70 -11.42 0.86
CA GLU A 184 -9.71 -12.53 -0.11
C GLU A 184 -10.59 -12.28 -1.35
N ARG A 185 -11.31 -11.17 -1.42
CA ARG A 185 -12.07 -10.76 -2.62
C ARG A 185 -11.22 -10.03 -3.65
N PHE A 186 -10.01 -9.66 -3.31
CA PHE A 186 -9.09 -8.91 -4.15
C PHE A 186 -7.83 -9.70 -4.44
N ASP A 187 -7.18 -9.37 -5.56
CA ASP A 187 -5.83 -9.84 -5.84
C ASP A 187 -4.87 -9.29 -4.78
N SER A 188 -4.22 -10.19 -4.09
CA SER A 188 -3.46 -9.86 -2.90
C SER A 188 -1.97 -10.18 -3.01
N THR A 189 -1.52 -10.59 -4.19
CA THR A 189 -0.12 -10.94 -4.46
C THR A 189 0.39 -10.23 -5.71
N VAL A 190 1.72 -10.07 -5.80
CA VAL A 190 2.41 -9.56 -6.99
C VAL A 190 3.11 -10.69 -7.75
N GLY A 191 2.43 -11.82 -7.89
CA GLY A 191 2.93 -13.00 -8.58
C GLY A 191 4.19 -13.56 -7.96
N ALA A 192 5.16 -13.97 -8.77
CA ALA A 192 6.42 -14.57 -8.33
C ALA A 192 7.32 -13.63 -7.51
N ASN A 193 7.05 -12.34 -7.46
CA ASN A 193 7.79 -11.37 -6.66
C ASN A 193 7.29 -11.25 -5.22
N THR A 194 6.15 -11.83 -4.88
CA THR A 194 5.60 -11.82 -3.52
C THR A 194 6.53 -12.54 -2.55
N VAL A 195 6.93 -11.85 -1.48
CA VAL A 195 7.76 -12.41 -0.41
C VAL A 195 6.91 -12.86 0.76
N LEU A 196 5.95 -12.04 1.18
CA LEU A 196 4.97 -12.38 2.21
C LEU A 196 3.56 -12.41 1.62
N MET A 197 2.83 -13.47 1.92
CA MET A 197 1.40 -13.59 1.60
C MET A 197 0.59 -12.68 2.53
N PRO A 198 -0.62 -12.25 2.15
CA PRO A 198 -1.50 -11.44 3.00
C PRO A 198 -1.83 -12.09 4.34
N PHE A 199 -1.87 -13.42 4.36
CA PHE A 199 -2.05 -14.23 5.55
C PHE A 199 -0.97 -15.30 5.62
N GLY A 200 -0.20 -15.29 6.70
CA GLY A 200 0.92 -16.19 6.95
C GLY A 200 0.56 -17.42 7.79
N GLY A 201 1.55 -18.29 7.95
CA GLY A 201 1.44 -19.55 8.66
C GLY A 201 0.86 -20.69 7.83
N LYS A 202 0.94 -21.91 8.35
CA LYS A 202 0.45 -23.13 7.71
C LYS A 202 -1.07 -23.07 7.39
N PHE A 203 -1.83 -22.42 8.26
CA PHE A 203 -3.28 -22.27 8.12
C PHE A 203 -3.69 -20.96 7.45
N GLN A 204 -2.75 -20.10 7.08
CA GLN A 204 -3.01 -18.80 6.44
C GLN A 204 -4.01 -17.94 7.25
N LYS A 205 -3.76 -17.82 8.56
CA LYS A 205 -4.64 -17.09 9.49
C LYS A 205 -3.98 -15.90 10.17
N THR A 206 -2.65 -15.74 10.06
CA THR A 206 -1.94 -14.57 10.59
C THR A 206 -1.90 -13.47 9.54
N PRO A 207 -2.63 -12.35 9.72
CA PRO A 207 -2.57 -11.24 8.77
C PRO A 207 -1.18 -10.60 8.77
N THR A 208 -0.63 -10.39 7.60
CA THR A 208 0.63 -9.66 7.42
C THR A 208 0.39 -8.16 7.60
N GLN A 209 1.22 -7.50 8.42
CA GLN A 209 1.05 -6.07 8.74
C GLN A 209 1.56 -5.11 7.65
N GLY A 210 1.88 -5.61 6.48
CA GLY A 210 2.32 -4.83 5.33
C GLY A 210 2.53 -5.70 4.09
N MET A 211 2.79 -5.06 2.97
CA MET A 211 3.15 -5.72 1.72
C MET A 211 4.67 -5.85 1.64
N VAL A 212 5.16 -7.04 1.27
CA VAL A 212 6.57 -7.27 0.98
C VAL A 212 6.69 -8.03 -0.35
N ALA A 213 7.35 -7.41 -1.31
CA ALA A 213 7.58 -8.00 -2.63
C ALA A 213 8.96 -7.62 -3.17
N LYS A 214 9.61 -8.54 -3.89
CA LYS A 214 10.87 -8.25 -4.60
C LYS A 214 10.65 -7.14 -5.63
N LEU A 215 11.62 -6.27 -5.80
CA LEU A 215 11.57 -5.27 -6.85
C LEU A 215 11.49 -5.95 -8.22
N PRO A 216 10.62 -5.50 -9.12
CA PRO A 216 10.55 -6.07 -10.47
C PRO A 216 11.81 -5.69 -11.25
N VAL A 217 12.47 -6.69 -11.83
CA VAL A 217 13.61 -6.52 -12.74
C VAL A 217 13.28 -7.15 -14.09
N LEU A 218 13.74 -6.51 -15.16
CA LEU A 218 13.46 -7.01 -16.52
C LEU A 218 14.19 -8.32 -16.81
N ASN A 219 15.44 -8.41 -16.37
CA ASN A 219 16.29 -9.58 -16.58
C ASN A 219 16.99 -9.97 -15.27
N GLY A 220 17.08 -11.27 -15.01
CA GLY A 220 17.71 -11.80 -13.81
C GLY A 220 16.79 -11.82 -12.60
N GLU A 221 17.38 -11.83 -11.40
CA GLU A 221 16.70 -11.86 -10.11
C GLU A 221 17.29 -10.79 -9.19
N THR A 222 16.51 -10.36 -8.20
CA THR A 222 16.93 -9.45 -7.16
C THR A 222 16.66 -10.05 -5.79
N THR A 223 17.50 -9.70 -4.82
CA THR A 223 17.31 -9.96 -3.39
C THR A 223 16.77 -8.74 -2.65
N THR A 224 16.55 -7.63 -3.34
CA THR A 224 15.95 -6.43 -2.75
C THR A 224 14.43 -6.53 -2.83
N ALA A 225 13.77 -6.39 -1.69
CA ALA A 225 12.32 -6.28 -1.57
C ALA A 225 11.91 -4.86 -1.19
N SER A 226 10.77 -4.41 -1.70
CA SER A 226 10.05 -3.25 -1.17
C SER A 226 9.14 -3.69 -0.04
N ILE A 227 9.02 -2.83 0.96
CA ILE A 227 8.10 -2.99 2.09
C ILE A 227 7.18 -1.78 2.08
N MET A 228 5.87 -2.00 2.21
CA MET A 228 4.89 -0.94 2.40
C MET A 228 3.95 -1.28 3.55
N THR A 229 3.80 -0.35 4.48
CA THR A 229 2.98 -0.50 5.69
C THR A 229 2.09 0.71 5.88
N HIS A 230 1.13 0.61 6.78
CA HIS A 230 0.27 1.74 7.14
C HIS A 230 0.01 1.81 8.63
N GLY A 231 -0.36 3.01 9.09
CA GLY A 231 -0.79 3.27 10.45
C GLY A 231 -1.97 4.24 10.48
N PHE A 232 -2.96 3.92 11.31
CA PHE A 232 -4.12 4.77 11.58
C PHE A 232 -4.86 4.27 12.80
N VAL A 233 -5.24 5.19 13.68
CA VAL A 233 -6.04 4.89 14.89
C VAL A 233 -7.25 5.82 14.90
N PRO A 234 -8.42 5.38 14.39
CA PRO A 234 -9.58 6.25 14.18
C PRO A 234 -10.08 6.93 15.44
N GLU A 235 -10.23 6.21 16.55
CA GLU A 235 -10.72 6.78 17.81
C GLU A 235 -9.73 7.75 18.46
N LEU A 236 -8.43 7.49 18.34
CA LEU A 236 -7.38 8.40 18.80
C LEU A 236 -7.37 9.68 17.96
N SER A 237 -7.53 9.56 16.64
CA SER A 237 -7.62 10.69 15.73
C SER A 237 -8.87 11.54 15.99
N ALA A 238 -9.99 10.91 16.31
CA ALA A 238 -11.22 11.59 16.73
C ALA A 238 -11.08 12.31 18.06
N TRP A 239 -10.36 11.71 19.02
CA TRP A 239 -10.06 12.33 20.32
C TRP A 239 -9.10 13.51 20.18
N SER A 240 -8.04 13.36 19.39
CA SER A 240 -7.05 14.39 19.09
C SER A 240 -6.34 14.12 17.77
N PRO A 241 -6.61 14.90 16.71
CA PRO A 241 -5.92 14.74 15.43
C PRO A 241 -4.40 14.86 15.53
N TYR A 242 -3.88 15.67 16.46
CA TYR A 242 -2.45 15.81 16.74
C TYR A 242 -1.81 14.50 17.22
N HIS A 243 -2.44 13.83 18.19
CA HIS A 243 -1.96 12.53 18.68
C HIS A 243 -2.20 11.44 17.63
N GLY A 244 -3.38 11.43 17.01
CA GLY A 244 -3.72 10.47 15.97
C GLY A 244 -2.69 10.43 14.85
N ALA A 245 -2.24 11.59 14.37
CA ALA A 245 -1.22 11.69 13.34
C ALA A 245 0.16 11.18 13.79
N GLN A 246 0.58 11.45 15.04
CA GLN A 246 1.83 10.92 15.57
C GLN A 246 1.81 9.40 15.65
N TYR A 247 0.73 8.81 16.18
CA TYR A 247 0.59 7.36 16.27
C TYR A 247 0.38 6.70 14.90
N ALA A 248 -0.21 7.39 13.92
CA ALA A 248 -0.28 6.89 12.55
C ALA A 248 1.13 6.71 11.96
N VAL A 249 2.01 7.72 12.12
CA VAL A 249 3.41 7.63 11.68
C VAL A 249 4.15 6.56 12.46
N LEU A 250 4.03 6.55 13.78
CA LEU A 250 4.67 5.55 14.64
C LEU A 250 4.31 4.13 14.22
N LEU A 251 3.02 3.82 14.02
CA LEU A 251 2.55 2.49 13.65
C LEU A 251 3.05 2.08 12.26
N SER A 252 3.02 2.98 11.27
CA SER A 252 3.52 2.65 9.93
C SER A 252 5.02 2.32 9.95
N VAL A 253 5.84 3.10 10.65
CA VAL A 253 7.28 2.85 10.78
C VAL A 253 7.57 1.61 11.62
N ALA A 254 6.85 1.41 12.74
CA ALA A 254 7.01 0.20 13.56
C ALA A 254 6.75 -1.07 12.75
N LYS A 255 5.65 -1.11 11.97
CA LYS A 255 5.31 -2.25 11.11
C LYS A 255 6.38 -2.50 10.02
N LEU A 256 6.96 -1.43 9.45
CA LEU A 256 8.04 -1.54 8.49
C LEU A 256 9.28 -2.22 9.12
N VAL A 257 9.65 -1.81 10.34
CA VAL A 257 10.78 -2.41 11.08
C VAL A 257 10.49 -3.85 11.48
N ALA A 258 9.27 -4.15 11.96
CA ALA A 258 8.87 -5.52 12.32
C ALA A 258 8.90 -6.49 11.13
N LEU A 259 8.79 -5.99 9.90
CA LEU A 259 8.92 -6.76 8.66
C LEU A 259 10.36 -6.90 8.17
N GLY A 260 11.33 -6.24 8.80
CA GLY A 260 12.75 -6.31 8.46
C GLY A 260 13.31 -5.08 7.72
N GLY A 261 12.53 -4.00 7.63
CA GLY A 261 13.00 -2.73 7.09
C GLY A 261 13.78 -1.90 8.11
N ARG A 262 14.45 -0.84 7.64
CA ARG A 262 15.20 0.10 8.48
C ARG A 262 14.38 1.37 8.65
N ARG A 263 14.24 1.87 9.90
CA ARG A 263 13.45 3.10 10.15
C ARG A 263 14.03 4.33 9.45
N GLU A 264 15.36 4.46 9.43
CA GLU A 264 16.07 5.60 8.84
C GLU A 264 15.97 5.64 7.31
N ASP A 265 15.69 4.51 6.66
CA ASP A 265 15.52 4.40 5.21
C ASP A 265 14.03 4.53 4.79
N ALA A 266 13.14 4.78 5.75
CA ALA A 266 11.71 4.91 5.49
C ALA A 266 11.38 6.28 4.89
N TYR A 267 10.52 6.28 3.88
CA TYR A 267 9.81 7.45 3.38
C TYR A 267 8.34 7.34 3.68
N LEU A 268 7.69 8.48 3.92
CA LEU A 268 6.27 8.51 4.21
C LEU A 268 5.47 9.04 3.02
N THR A 269 4.24 8.58 2.91
CA THR A 269 3.18 9.23 2.14
C THR A 269 1.94 9.33 3.01
N LEU A 270 1.27 10.47 3.01
CA LEU A 270 0.18 10.76 3.92
C LEU A 270 -1.13 10.90 3.15
N GLN A 271 -2.21 10.34 3.70
CA GLN A 271 -3.55 10.59 3.18
C GLN A 271 -4.42 11.19 4.27
N GLU A 272 -5.08 12.30 3.94
CA GLU A 272 -5.92 13.03 4.86
C GLU A 272 -7.36 13.12 4.34
N TYR A 273 -8.31 12.96 5.28
CA TYR A 273 -9.72 13.15 5.03
C TYR A 273 -10.34 13.92 6.18
N PHE A 274 -10.97 15.06 5.87
CA PHE A 274 -11.63 15.91 6.85
C PHE A 274 -13.02 16.32 6.36
N GLU A 275 -13.87 16.73 7.29
CA GLU A 275 -15.15 17.35 6.99
C GLU A 275 -14.97 18.62 6.14
N ARG A 276 -16.05 19.13 5.59
CA ARG A 276 -16.03 20.44 4.90
C ARG A 276 -15.57 21.53 5.86
N LEU A 277 -14.53 22.27 5.47
CA LEU A 277 -13.89 23.30 6.29
C LEU A 277 -14.65 24.64 6.15
N HIS A 278 -15.52 24.95 7.10
CA HIS A 278 -16.38 26.15 7.09
C HIS A 278 -16.25 27.02 8.33
N SER A 279 -15.52 26.59 9.33
CA SER A 279 -15.29 27.31 10.59
C SER A 279 -13.82 27.26 11.01
N LYS A 280 -13.41 28.15 11.92
CA LYS A 280 -12.06 28.14 12.48
C LYS A 280 -11.73 26.82 13.18
N GLU A 281 -12.71 26.21 13.81
CA GLU A 281 -12.58 24.92 14.51
C GLU A 281 -12.43 23.77 13.51
N SER A 282 -13.19 23.75 12.40
CA SER A 282 -13.02 22.71 11.38
C SER A 282 -11.64 22.80 10.71
N TRP A 283 -11.13 24.01 10.46
CA TRP A 283 -9.76 24.22 10.01
C TRP A 283 -8.70 23.81 11.05
N GLY A 284 -9.02 23.89 12.33
CA GLY A 284 -8.11 23.46 13.39
C GLY A 284 -7.79 21.97 13.38
N LYS A 285 -8.66 21.11 12.84
CA LYS A 285 -8.47 19.66 12.77
C LYS A 285 -7.33 19.25 11.83
N PRO A 286 -7.31 19.64 10.53
CA PRO A 286 -6.18 19.34 9.64
C PRO A 286 -4.89 20.01 10.12
N VAL A 287 -4.93 21.24 10.67
CA VAL A 287 -3.75 21.89 11.25
C VAL A 287 -3.17 21.06 12.40
N ALA A 288 -4.02 20.54 13.29
CA ALA A 288 -3.58 19.68 14.39
C ALA A 288 -2.95 18.38 13.89
N ALA A 289 -3.56 17.73 12.90
CA ALA A 289 -3.02 16.52 12.29
C ALA A 289 -1.66 16.78 11.60
N LEU A 290 -1.56 17.87 10.84
CA LEU A 290 -0.31 18.28 10.19
C LEU A 290 0.81 18.54 11.22
N LEU A 291 0.51 19.24 12.32
CA LEU A 291 1.49 19.46 13.40
C LEU A 291 1.93 18.15 14.05
N GLY A 292 1.02 17.19 14.25
CA GLY A 292 1.35 15.87 14.75
C GLY A 292 2.25 15.08 13.81
N ALA A 293 1.92 15.04 12.53
CA ALA A 293 2.74 14.39 11.50
C ALA A 293 4.11 15.07 11.35
N TYR A 294 4.16 16.38 11.40
CA TYR A 294 5.42 17.15 11.38
C TYR A 294 6.31 16.81 12.59
N LYS A 295 5.72 16.77 13.79
CA LYS A 295 6.44 16.38 15.02
C LYS A 295 7.06 14.99 14.86
N ALA A 296 6.28 14.00 14.41
CA ALA A 296 6.76 12.64 14.21
C ALA A 296 7.91 12.55 13.20
N GLN A 297 7.79 13.25 12.05
CA GLN A 297 8.84 13.31 11.04
C GLN A 297 10.14 13.92 11.59
N LYS A 298 10.02 14.98 12.38
CA LYS A 298 11.18 15.63 13.02
C LYS A 298 11.87 14.70 14.02
N GLU A 299 11.12 13.98 14.84
CA GLU A 299 11.68 13.05 15.82
C GLU A 299 12.35 11.84 15.18
N LEU A 300 11.79 11.35 14.07
CA LEU A 300 12.30 10.19 13.34
C LEU A 300 13.36 10.56 12.30
N GLU A 301 13.51 11.83 11.96
CA GLU A 301 14.40 12.35 10.90
C GLU A 301 14.10 11.75 9.52
N ILE A 302 12.82 11.47 9.24
CA ILE A 302 12.34 10.94 7.95
C ILE A 302 11.37 11.91 7.31
N GLY A 303 11.25 11.87 5.98
CA GLY A 303 10.41 12.78 5.20
C GLY A 303 9.18 12.12 4.58
N ALA A 304 8.11 12.91 4.44
CA ALA A 304 7.01 12.57 3.56
C ALA A 304 7.37 13.01 2.12
N ILE A 305 7.23 12.07 1.18
CA ILE A 305 7.55 12.29 -0.25
C ILE A 305 6.33 12.69 -1.08
N GLY A 306 5.15 12.61 -0.50
CA GLY A 306 3.90 12.94 -1.15
C GLY A 306 2.71 12.64 -0.27
N GLY A 307 1.53 12.79 -0.86
CA GLY A 307 0.29 12.50 -0.19
C GLY A 307 -0.91 12.95 -0.99
N LYS A 308 -2.08 12.81 -0.38
CA LYS A 308 -3.34 13.26 -0.92
C LYS A 308 -4.23 13.76 0.22
N ASP A 309 -4.94 14.84 -0.02
CA ASP A 309 -5.91 15.38 0.93
C ASP A 309 -7.32 15.46 0.34
N SER A 310 -8.32 15.49 1.21
CA SER A 310 -9.71 15.78 0.86
C SER A 310 -10.40 16.46 2.05
N MET A 311 -10.87 17.67 1.82
CA MET A 311 -11.55 18.51 2.82
C MET A 311 -13.06 18.62 2.52
N SER A 312 -13.66 17.61 1.93
CA SER A 312 -15.06 17.57 1.53
C SER A 312 -15.81 16.33 2.02
N GLY A 313 -15.32 15.68 3.05
CA GLY A 313 -15.89 14.47 3.65
C GLY A 313 -17.17 14.74 4.46
N THR A 314 -18.12 15.46 3.87
CA THR A 314 -19.44 15.73 4.46
C THR A 314 -20.52 15.31 3.48
N PHE A 315 -21.42 14.45 3.93
CA PHE A 315 -22.61 14.04 3.18
C PHE A 315 -23.85 14.18 4.06
N MET A 316 -24.70 15.15 3.74
CA MET A 316 -25.82 15.56 4.59
C MET A 316 -25.34 15.88 6.02
N ASP A 317 -25.80 15.13 7.03
CA ASP A 317 -25.43 15.22 8.43
C ASP A 317 -24.28 14.25 8.85
N LEU A 318 -23.79 13.45 7.92
CA LEU A 318 -22.62 12.60 8.13
C LEU A 318 -21.33 13.36 7.83
N MET A 319 -20.42 13.36 8.77
CA MET A 319 -19.08 13.94 8.63
C MET A 319 -18.03 12.87 8.80
N VAL A 320 -17.04 12.84 7.91
CA VAL A 320 -15.87 11.98 8.11
C VAL A 320 -15.14 12.42 9.39
N PRO A 321 -14.81 11.52 10.30
CA PRO A 321 -13.97 11.87 11.44
C PRO A 321 -12.57 12.30 10.98
N PRO A 322 -11.84 13.09 11.77
CA PRO A 322 -10.47 13.47 11.44
C PRO A 322 -9.62 12.25 11.09
N THR A 323 -9.09 12.20 9.90
CA THR A 323 -8.34 11.05 9.39
C THR A 323 -7.03 11.51 8.78
N LEU A 324 -5.91 11.03 9.35
CA LEU A 324 -4.61 11.04 8.73
C LEU A 324 -4.06 9.63 8.78
N VAL A 325 -3.93 9.01 7.60
CA VAL A 325 -3.29 7.71 7.43
C VAL A 325 -1.85 7.93 7.01
N SER A 326 -0.92 7.31 7.71
CA SER A 326 0.49 7.27 7.32
C SER A 326 0.79 5.95 6.62
N PHE A 327 1.43 6.03 5.47
CA PHE A 327 2.06 4.89 4.81
C PHE A 327 3.56 5.06 4.90
N ALA A 328 4.27 4.02 5.31
CA ALA A 328 5.73 3.98 5.28
C ALA A 328 6.18 3.01 4.16
N VAL A 329 7.14 3.45 3.37
CA VAL A 329 7.76 2.66 2.31
C VAL A 329 9.26 2.61 2.51
N GLY A 330 9.83 1.43 2.34
CA GLY A 330 11.27 1.21 2.44
C GLY A 330 11.69 -0.01 1.66
N THR A 331 12.97 -0.35 1.74
CA THR A 331 13.53 -1.56 1.13
C THR A 331 14.27 -2.40 2.16
N ALA A 332 14.36 -3.71 1.89
CA ALA A 332 15.19 -4.62 2.68
C ALA A 332 15.74 -5.75 1.81
N HIS A 333 16.78 -6.43 2.31
CA HIS A 333 17.21 -7.68 1.73
C HIS A 333 16.21 -8.79 2.11
N VAL A 334 15.88 -9.69 1.17
CA VAL A 334 14.86 -10.73 1.40
C VAL A 334 15.19 -11.65 2.59
N ASP A 335 16.45 -11.86 2.90
CA ASP A 335 16.89 -12.69 4.03
C ASP A 335 16.60 -12.06 5.40
N ASN A 336 16.35 -10.76 5.44
CA ASN A 336 15.99 -10.02 6.65
C ASN A 336 14.46 -9.90 6.85
N ILE A 337 13.67 -10.45 5.92
CA ILE A 337 12.22 -10.37 6.03
C ILE A 337 11.71 -11.36 7.07
N VAL A 338 10.91 -10.82 8.00
CA VAL A 338 10.31 -11.57 9.10
C VAL A 338 8.79 -11.58 8.93
N SER A 339 8.18 -12.76 9.03
CA SER A 339 6.71 -12.86 9.04
C SER A 339 6.15 -12.84 10.47
N GLN A 340 4.85 -12.63 10.60
CA GLN A 340 4.21 -12.38 11.90
C GLN A 340 3.73 -13.64 12.63
N ASP A 341 3.59 -14.78 11.96
CA ASP A 341 3.10 -16.02 12.55
C ASP A 341 4.14 -16.66 13.48
N LEU A 342 3.75 -17.18 14.64
CA LEU A 342 4.61 -17.92 15.56
C LEU A 342 5.21 -19.16 14.88
N LYS A 343 6.51 -19.42 15.05
CA LYS A 343 7.26 -20.44 14.32
C LYS A 343 7.44 -21.76 15.06
N GLY A 344 7.48 -21.72 16.37
CA GLY A 344 7.80 -22.94 17.14
C GLY A 344 7.27 -22.93 18.56
N VAL A 345 7.54 -24.01 19.28
CA VAL A 345 7.22 -24.15 20.70
C VAL A 345 8.46 -23.92 21.55
N ASP A 346 8.25 -23.58 22.82
CA ASP A 346 9.31 -23.27 23.80
C ASP A 346 10.13 -22.01 23.47
N HIS A 347 9.70 -21.22 22.48
CA HIS A 347 10.28 -19.92 22.18
C HIS A 347 9.79 -18.86 23.17
N ARG A 348 10.57 -17.81 23.36
CA ARG A 348 10.21 -16.70 24.25
C ARG A 348 9.49 -15.59 23.47
N LEU A 349 8.43 -15.08 24.08
CA LEU A 349 7.78 -13.86 23.61
C LEU A 349 8.34 -12.69 24.42
N VAL A 350 9.01 -11.80 23.72
CA VAL A 350 9.60 -10.58 24.28
C VAL A 350 8.76 -9.39 23.87
N PHE A 351 8.46 -8.54 24.80
CA PHE A 351 7.71 -7.32 24.59
C PHE A 351 8.63 -6.11 24.71
N PHE A 352 8.69 -5.30 23.68
CA PHE A 352 9.37 -4.02 23.63
C PHE A 352 8.32 -2.93 23.82
N ASP A 353 8.25 -2.35 24.99
CA ASP A 353 7.30 -1.32 25.30
C ASP A 353 7.72 0.03 24.69
N VAL A 354 6.75 0.76 24.13
CA VAL A 354 6.92 2.14 23.72
C VAL A 354 6.13 3.02 24.69
N PRO A 355 6.80 3.57 25.72
CA PRO A 355 6.15 4.40 26.72
C PRO A 355 5.56 5.67 26.12
N ARG A 356 4.67 6.28 26.86
CA ARG A 356 4.10 7.59 26.56
C ARG A 356 4.66 8.64 27.48
N THR A 357 4.80 9.84 26.96
CA THR A 357 5.10 11.03 27.76
C THR A 357 3.88 11.44 28.61
N TYR A 358 4.03 12.44 29.45
CA TYR A 358 2.96 12.93 30.32
C TYR A 358 1.76 13.51 29.55
N ASP A 359 1.96 13.93 28.29
CA ASP A 359 0.93 14.47 27.41
C ASP A 359 0.39 13.45 26.39
N ASP A 360 0.59 12.16 26.66
CA ASP A 360 0.14 11.03 25.84
C ASP A 360 0.80 10.93 24.44
N THR A 361 1.86 11.69 24.16
CA THR A 361 2.66 11.49 22.93
C THR A 361 3.62 10.31 23.10
N PRO A 362 4.07 9.67 22.01
CA PRO A 362 5.06 8.60 22.09
C PRO A 362 6.39 9.09 22.69
N ASP A 363 7.07 8.26 23.46
CA ASP A 363 8.48 8.43 23.77
C ASP A 363 9.31 8.05 22.53
N TRP A 364 9.64 9.05 21.73
CA TRP A 364 10.31 8.87 20.46
C TRP A 364 11.74 8.32 20.58
N ASP A 365 12.44 8.66 21.66
CA ASP A 365 13.80 8.15 21.88
C ASP A 365 13.75 6.66 22.18
N ARG A 366 12.84 6.23 23.06
CA ARG A 366 12.61 4.80 23.31
C ARG A 366 12.14 4.05 22.08
N PHE A 367 11.25 4.65 21.30
CA PHE A 367 10.80 4.05 20.05
C PHE A 367 11.95 3.81 19.06
N LYS A 368 12.83 4.80 18.88
CA LYS A 368 14.02 4.67 18.01
C LYS A 368 14.95 3.55 18.51
N GLU A 369 15.26 3.53 19.80
CA GLU A 369 16.11 2.49 20.40
C GLU A 369 15.52 1.09 20.21
N ASN A 370 14.22 0.94 20.41
CA ASN A 370 13.53 -0.34 20.18
C ASN A 370 13.59 -0.77 18.72
N CYS A 371 13.37 0.14 17.77
CA CYS A 371 13.48 -0.14 16.33
C CYS A 371 14.89 -0.59 15.95
N ASP A 372 15.92 0.16 16.38
CA ASP A 372 17.31 -0.13 16.06
C ASP A 372 17.76 -1.47 16.65
N THR A 373 17.34 -1.76 17.88
CA THR A 373 17.60 -3.04 18.53
C THR A 373 16.91 -4.20 17.82
N LEU A 374 15.62 -4.06 17.52
CA LEU A 374 14.87 -5.12 16.84
C LEU A 374 15.49 -5.43 15.49
N GLN A 375 15.84 -4.40 14.72
CA GLN A 375 16.50 -4.57 13.43
C GLN A 375 17.84 -5.30 13.57
N GLU A 376 18.69 -4.90 14.52
CA GLU A 376 19.96 -5.60 14.79
C GLU A 376 19.76 -7.09 15.09
N GLN A 377 18.71 -7.44 15.86
CA GLN A 377 18.41 -8.84 16.16
C GLN A 377 17.85 -9.60 14.96
N ILE A 378 17.08 -8.95 14.09
CA ILE A 378 16.62 -9.52 12.82
C ILE A 378 17.83 -9.84 11.91
N GLU A 379 18.73 -8.88 11.71
CA GLU A 379 19.94 -9.05 10.89
C GLU A 379 20.86 -10.18 11.41
N LYS A 380 20.84 -10.42 12.72
CA LYS A 380 21.55 -11.54 13.36
C LYS A 380 20.82 -12.88 13.27
N GLY A 381 19.62 -12.93 12.66
CA GLY A 381 18.81 -14.14 12.55
C GLY A 381 18.26 -14.67 13.88
N ARG A 382 18.10 -13.81 14.88
CA ARG A 382 17.64 -14.18 16.23
C ARG A 382 16.15 -13.98 16.47
N VAL A 383 15.46 -13.35 15.52
CA VAL A 383 14.02 -13.09 15.55
C VAL A 383 13.33 -14.07 14.62
N TYR A 384 12.39 -14.83 15.15
CA TYR A 384 11.60 -15.79 14.38
C TYR A 384 10.32 -15.16 13.83
N SER A 385 9.64 -14.34 14.65
CA SER A 385 8.48 -13.54 14.24
C SER A 385 8.41 -12.23 15.02
N ALA A 386 7.81 -11.21 14.43
CA ALA A 386 7.61 -9.91 15.06
C ALA A 386 6.25 -9.32 14.69
N TYR A 387 5.55 -8.75 15.65
CA TYR A 387 4.23 -8.15 15.48
C TYR A 387 4.16 -6.80 16.21
N VAL A 388 3.58 -5.79 15.56
CA VAL A 388 3.34 -4.49 16.18
C VAL A 388 1.97 -4.47 16.84
N VAL A 389 1.93 -4.09 18.10
CA VAL A 389 0.67 -3.95 18.87
C VAL A 389 -0.14 -2.79 18.31
N ASP A 390 -1.36 -3.07 17.93
CA ASP A 390 -2.33 -2.12 17.40
C ASP A 390 -3.51 -1.93 18.41
N GLN A 391 -4.66 -1.49 17.95
CA GLN A 391 -5.79 -1.03 18.76
C GLN A 391 -6.36 -2.07 19.72
N GLY A 392 -6.38 -3.35 19.33
CA GLY A 392 -6.82 -4.45 20.19
C GLY A 392 -5.80 -4.90 21.24
N GLY A 393 -4.63 -4.24 21.28
CA GLY A 393 -3.59 -4.50 22.29
C GLY A 393 -2.87 -5.84 22.12
N ILE A 394 -2.26 -6.30 23.22
CA ILE A 394 -1.55 -7.59 23.25
C ILE A 394 -2.48 -8.77 22.91
N PRO A 395 -3.75 -8.82 23.36
CA PRO A 395 -4.67 -9.90 22.98
C PRO A 395 -4.86 -10.04 21.46
N GLU A 396 -5.04 -8.94 20.74
CA GLU A 396 -5.12 -8.92 19.28
C GLU A 396 -3.83 -9.45 18.66
N ALA A 397 -2.69 -8.88 19.03
CA ALA A 397 -1.40 -9.21 18.47
C ALA A 397 -1.05 -10.69 18.65
N VAL A 398 -1.14 -11.21 19.89
CA VAL A 398 -0.83 -12.61 20.19
C VAL A 398 -1.82 -13.57 19.52
N THR A 399 -3.10 -13.22 19.44
CA THR A 399 -4.10 -14.02 18.71
C THR A 399 -3.70 -14.15 17.25
N LYS A 400 -3.44 -13.03 16.57
CA LYS A 400 -3.07 -13.02 15.16
C LYS A 400 -1.77 -13.81 14.90
N MET A 401 -0.77 -13.66 15.76
CA MET A 401 0.47 -14.44 15.68
C MET A 401 0.23 -15.96 15.87
N ALA A 402 -0.64 -16.34 16.79
CA ALA A 402 -0.89 -17.73 17.17
C ALA A 402 -1.68 -18.53 16.13
N LEU A 403 -2.66 -17.90 15.47
CA LEU A 403 -3.62 -18.58 14.58
C LEU A 403 -2.97 -19.15 13.31
N GLY A 404 -1.91 -18.52 12.79
CA GLY A 404 -1.26 -18.94 11.54
C GLY A 404 -0.71 -20.37 11.58
N ASN A 405 -0.14 -20.77 12.72
CA ASN A 405 0.44 -22.10 12.93
C ASN A 405 -0.23 -22.88 14.07
N ASN A 406 -1.32 -22.34 14.63
CA ASN A 406 -2.07 -22.93 15.74
C ASN A 406 -1.17 -23.22 16.97
N ILE A 407 -0.27 -22.29 17.28
CA ILE A 407 0.68 -22.37 18.40
C ILE A 407 0.11 -21.61 19.59
N GLY A 408 -0.02 -22.28 20.75
CA GLY A 408 -0.50 -21.67 21.96
C GLY A 408 0.55 -20.79 22.64
N VAL A 409 0.08 -19.96 23.59
CA VAL A 409 0.95 -19.07 24.35
C VAL A 409 0.62 -19.18 25.83
N LYS A 410 1.64 -19.35 26.66
CA LYS A 410 1.55 -19.28 28.11
C LYS A 410 2.23 -18.02 28.59
N PHE A 411 1.44 -17.09 29.12
CA PHE A 411 1.95 -15.84 29.68
C PHE A 411 2.62 -16.05 31.03
N ASP A 412 3.65 -15.23 31.29
CA ASP A 412 4.26 -15.11 32.59
C ASP A 412 3.22 -14.58 33.61
N LYS A 413 3.30 -15.06 34.84
CA LYS A 413 2.39 -14.65 35.90
C LYS A 413 2.37 -13.13 36.14
N TYR A 414 3.52 -12.48 35.96
CA TYR A 414 3.67 -11.04 36.17
C TYR A 414 3.25 -10.18 34.96
N ALA A 415 2.87 -10.80 33.85
CA ALA A 415 2.38 -10.08 32.66
C ALA A 415 0.98 -9.43 32.86
N GLU A 416 0.25 -9.79 33.92
CA GLU A 416 -1.14 -9.36 34.18
C GLU A 416 -1.37 -7.86 34.04
N ARG A 417 -0.48 -7.06 34.61
CA ARG A 417 -0.67 -5.59 34.66
C ARG A 417 -0.56 -4.91 33.29
N GLY A 418 -0.06 -5.61 32.27
CA GLY A 418 0.16 -5.05 30.93
C GLY A 418 -0.67 -5.65 29.82
N ILE A 419 -1.18 -6.89 29.96
CA ILE A 419 -1.82 -7.63 28.85
C ILE A 419 -3.00 -6.87 28.23
N PHE A 420 -3.82 -6.23 29.04
CA PHE A 420 -5.02 -5.51 28.57
C PHE A 420 -4.85 -3.98 28.56
N GLN A 421 -3.63 -3.49 28.68
CA GLN A 421 -3.34 -2.06 28.58
C GLN A 421 -3.08 -1.65 27.13
N PRO A 422 -3.48 -0.45 26.71
CA PRO A 422 -3.10 0.08 25.41
C PRO A 422 -1.59 0.20 25.27
N ALA A 423 -1.04 -0.38 24.22
CA ALA A 423 0.41 -0.44 23.95
C ALA A 423 0.72 -0.18 22.47
N LEU A 424 0.07 0.82 21.89
CA LEU A 424 0.21 1.17 20.47
C LEU A 424 1.67 1.36 20.05
N GLY A 425 2.09 0.65 19.00
CA GLY A 425 3.43 0.73 18.43
C GLY A 425 4.50 -0.06 19.15
N SER A 426 4.17 -0.70 20.28
CA SER A 426 5.05 -1.66 20.95
C SER A 426 5.18 -2.94 20.13
N PHE A 427 6.27 -3.70 20.33
CA PHE A 427 6.52 -4.92 19.56
C PHE A 427 6.35 -6.17 20.43
N ILE A 428 5.79 -7.22 19.86
CA ILE A 428 5.85 -8.59 20.38
C ILE A 428 6.73 -9.38 19.44
N VAL A 429 7.80 -9.96 19.99
CA VAL A 429 8.85 -10.62 19.22
C VAL A 429 9.04 -12.04 19.72
N GLU A 430 8.97 -13.02 18.83
CA GLU A 430 9.33 -14.41 19.12
C GLU A 430 10.81 -14.61 18.89
N VAL A 431 11.53 -15.03 19.90
CA VAL A 431 12.99 -15.20 19.88
C VAL A 431 13.44 -16.53 20.46
N ASP A 432 14.63 -16.95 20.06
CA ASP A 432 15.35 -18.03 20.73
C ASP A 432 15.77 -17.62 22.16
N ILE A 433 15.84 -18.61 23.06
CA ILE A 433 16.24 -18.38 24.45
C ILE A 433 17.63 -17.73 24.58
N THR A 434 18.51 -17.96 23.63
CA THR A 434 19.86 -17.38 23.64
C THR A 434 19.90 -15.88 23.43
N ALA A 435 18.87 -15.32 22.79
CA ALA A 435 18.73 -13.88 22.58
C ALA A 435 18.19 -13.15 23.83
N VAL A 436 17.50 -13.85 24.71
CA VAL A 436 16.74 -13.25 25.84
C VAL A 436 17.67 -12.51 26.81
N ASN A 437 18.81 -13.07 27.18
CA ASN A 437 19.69 -12.43 28.16
C ASN A 437 20.19 -11.05 27.70
N TYR A 438 20.48 -10.91 26.42
CA TYR A 438 20.87 -9.63 25.84
C TYR A 438 19.72 -8.63 25.83
N LEU A 439 18.51 -9.07 25.43
CA LEU A 439 17.35 -8.22 25.30
C LEU A 439 16.84 -7.70 26.64
N LEU A 440 16.95 -8.51 27.74
CA LEU A 440 16.51 -8.11 29.08
C LEU A 440 17.43 -7.07 29.74
N GLU A 441 18.61 -6.78 29.19
CA GLU A 441 19.46 -5.68 29.64
C GLU A 441 18.93 -4.31 29.19
N LEU A 442 17.99 -4.30 28.24
CA LEU A 442 17.39 -3.07 27.72
C LEU A 442 16.24 -2.62 28.59
N PRO A 443 16.09 -1.30 28.84
CA PRO A 443 14.94 -0.77 29.57
C PRO A 443 13.65 -0.98 28.76
N ASP A 444 12.55 -1.20 29.48
CA ASP A 444 11.20 -1.39 28.93
C ASP A 444 11.05 -2.64 28.01
N VAL A 445 12.02 -3.55 28.05
CA VAL A 445 11.97 -4.86 27.39
C VAL A 445 11.76 -5.96 28.43
N LYS A 446 10.80 -6.83 28.19
CA LYS A 446 10.47 -7.92 29.13
C LYS A 446 9.98 -9.17 28.42
N VAL A 447 10.29 -10.33 28.96
CA VAL A 447 9.63 -11.60 28.56
C VAL A 447 8.21 -11.58 29.09
N ILE A 448 7.24 -11.76 28.22
CA ILE A 448 5.83 -11.80 28.59
C ILE A 448 5.25 -13.22 28.58
N GLY A 449 5.93 -14.18 27.97
CA GLY A 449 5.45 -15.55 27.88
C GLY A 449 6.33 -16.46 27.06
N VAL A 450 5.82 -17.66 26.88
CA VAL A 450 6.47 -18.74 26.10
C VAL A 450 5.44 -19.39 25.18
N THR A 451 5.85 -19.75 23.99
CA THR A 451 5.03 -20.51 23.05
C THR A 451 4.91 -21.97 23.48
N GLN A 452 3.75 -22.60 23.22
CA GLN A 452 3.47 -23.97 23.64
C GLN A 452 2.72 -24.77 22.56
N ALA A 453 2.87 -26.11 22.60
CA ALA A 453 2.22 -27.00 21.65
C ALA A 453 0.69 -27.09 21.85
N ASN A 454 0.22 -26.91 23.10
CA ASN A 454 -1.22 -26.91 23.37
C ASN A 454 -1.83 -25.62 22.79
N PRO A 455 -2.84 -25.70 21.90
CA PRO A 455 -3.41 -24.53 21.21
C PRO A 455 -4.37 -23.74 22.12
N VAL A 456 -3.84 -23.18 23.18
CA VAL A 456 -4.53 -22.33 24.14
C VAL A 456 -3.71 -21.09 24.49
N ILE A 457 -4.39 -20.02 24.84
CA ILE A 457 -3.80 -18.85 25.50
C ILE A 457 -4.00 -19.02 27.00
N GLU A 458 -2.92 -19.07 27.76
CA GLU A 458 -2.92 -19.38 29.20
C GLU A 458 -2.27 -18.25 30.00
N TRP A 459 -2.88 -17.90 31.13
CA TRP A 459 -2.35 -16.99 32.12
C TRP A 459 -2.86 -17.34 33.52
N ASP A 460 -1.96 -17.53 34.51
CA ASP A 460 -2.25 -17.79 35.93
C ASP A 460 -3.37 -18.83 36.17
N GLY A 461 -3.29 -19.96 35.47
CA GLY A 461 -4.26 -21.05 35.56
C GLY A 461 -5.59 -20.84 34.81
N GLN A 462 -5.80 -19.67 34.22
CA GLN A 462 -6.93 -19.41 33.33
C GLN A 462 -6.50 -19.64 31.88
N SER A 463 -7.41 -20.10 31.04
CA SER A 463 -7.10 -20.33 29.61
C SER A 463 -8.31 -20.10 28.71
N VAL A 464 -8.01 -19.82 27.45
CA VAL A 464 -8.99 -19.80 26.36
C VAL A 464 -8.39 -20.55 25.17
N SER A 465 -9.18 -21.43 24.52
CA SER A 465 -8.71 -22.20 23.39
C SER A 465 -8.58 -21.31 22.13
N LEU A 466 -7.57 -21.60 21.28
CA LEU A 466 -7.43 -20.88 20.02
C LEU A 466 -8.66 -21.04 19.13
N LYS A 467 -9.39 -22.16 19.24
CA LYS A 467 -10.65 -22.35 18.51
C LYS A 467 -11.73 -21.35 18.93
N GLU A 468 -11.88 -21.09 20.23
CA GLU A 468 -12.85 -20.09 20.74
C GLU A 468 -12.39 -18.68 20.37
N VAL A 469 -11.10 -18.40 20.49
CA VAL A 469 -10.50 -17.11 20.10
C VAL A 469 -10.70 -16.85 18.60
N GLN A 470 -10.44 -17.83 17.76
CA GLN A 470 -10.65 -17.73 16.31
C GLN A 470 -12.13 -17.46 15.98
N ALA A 471 -13.05 -18.16 16.60
CA ALA A 471 -14.49 -17.95 16.38
C ALA A 471 -14.92 -16.53 16.75
N ALA A 472 -14.44 -16.00 17.88
CA ALA A 472 -14.72 -14.65 18.30
C ALA A 472 -14.08 -13.59 17.39
N TYR A 473 -12.86 -13.83 16.92
CA TYR A 473 -12.09 -12.97 16.01
C TYR A 473 -12.73 -12.89 14.60
N GLU A 474 -13.24 -14.01 14.08
CA GLU A 474 -13.78 -14.11 12.73
C GLU A 474 -15.26 -13.71 12.63
N SER A 475 -16.02 -13.75 13.73
CA SER A 475 -17.49 -13.57 13.69
C SER A 475 -17.96 -12.14 13.37
N PRO A 476 -17.32 -11.04 13.81
CA PRO A 476 -17.94 -9.72 13.74
C PRO A 476 -18.24 -9.22 12.32
N LEU A 477 -17.41 -9.58 11.35
CA LEU A 477 -17.57 -9.15 9.95
C LEU A 477 -18.08 -10.24 9.01
N ASN A 478 -18.30 -11.46 9.52
CA ASN A 478 -18.63 -12.62 8.67
C ASN A 478 -19.96 -12.48 7.92
N ASP A 479 -20.95 -11.78 8.47
CA ASP A 479 -22.24 -11.57 7.82
C ASP A 479 -22.15 -10.58 6.64
N ILE A 480 -21.19 -9.66 6.69
CA ILE A 480 -20.96 -8.64 5.65
C ILE A 480 -19.92 -9.14 4.64
N PHE A 481 -18.85 -9.75 5.13
CA PHE A 481 -17.74 -10.29 4.34
C PHE A 481 -17.53 -11.77 4.70
N PRO A 482 -18.40 -12.70 4.26
CA PRO A 482 -18.25 -14.11 4.57
C PRO A 482 -16.92 -14.67 4.03
N MET A 483 -16.21 -15.40 4.89
CA MET A 483 -14.94 -16.04 4.54
C MET A 483 -15.11 -17.31 3.71
N HIS A 484 -16.32 -17.86 3.65
CA HIS A 484 -16.63 -19.08 2.91
C HIS A 484 -17.80 -18.84 1.97
N ALA A 485 -17.69 -19.35 0.74
CA ALA A 485 -18.82 -19.40 -0.15
C ALA A 485 -19.93 -20.31 0.45
N PRO A 486 -21.21 -20.05 0.15
CA PRO A 486 -22.28 -20.95 0.54
C PRO A 486 -21.96 -22.38 0.06
N SER A 487 -22.02 -23.35 0.96
CA SER A 487 -21.75 -24.75 0.65
C SER A 487 -22.81 -25.26 -0.34
N GLY A 488 -22.39 -25.59 -1.53
CA GLY A 488 -23.23 -26.13 -2.60
C GLY A 488 -22.48 -27.09 -3.51
N PHE A 489 -21.19 -27.28 -3.26
CA PHE A 489 -20.35 -28.20 -4.00
C PHE A 489 -20.25 -29.50 -3.22
N GLY A 490 -20.47 -30.65 -3.94
CA GLY A 490 -20.25 -31.96 -3.37
C GLY A 490 -18.81 -32.18 -2.90
N GLU A 491 -18.55 -33.31 -2.26
CA GLU A 491 -17.20 -33.65 -1.81
C GLU A 491 -16.18 -33.54 -2.94
N ALA A 492 -15.05 -32.90 -2.66
CA ALA A 492 -13.97 -32.83 -3.62
C ALA A 492 -13.39 -34.22 -3.89
N VAL A 493 -13.35 -34.62 -5.15
CA VAL A 493 -12.72 -35.86 -5.56
C VAL A 493 -11.22 -35.65 -5.63
N ALA A 494 -10.45 -36.36 -4.80
CA ALA A 494 -9.01 -36.34 -4.87
C ALA A 494 -8.52 -37.25 -6.01
N TYR A 495 -7.89 -36.67 -7.02
CA TYR A 495 -7.17 -37.41 -8.04
C TYR A 495 -5.71 -37.52 -7.65
N ILE A 496 -5.22 -38.72 -7.37
CA ILE A 496 -3.82 -38.96 -7.05
C ILE A 496 -3.16 -39.55 -8.31
N HIS A 497 -2.15 -38.82 -8.82
CA HIS A 497 -1.31 -39.31 -9.89
C HIS A 497 -0.01 -39.83 -9.28
N ASP A 498 0.13 -41.17 -9.25
CA ASP A 498 1.29 -41.86 -8.68
C ASP A 498 2.30 -42.37 -9.73
N GLN A 499 2.03 -42.07 -11.02
CA GLN A 499 2.93 -42.41 -12.10
C GLN A 499 3.83 -41.24 -12.47
N HIS A 500 5.11 -41.35 -12.18
CA HIS A 500 6.09 -40.40 -12.67
C HIS A 500 6.32 -40.60 -14.18
N ALA A 501 5.95 -39.59 -14.98
CA ALA A 501 6.31 -39.57 -16.39
C ALA A 501 7.84 -39.64 -16.50
N LYS A 502 8.39 -40.63 -17.21
CA LYS A 502 9.80 -40.66 -17.50
C LYS A 502 10.14 -39.44 -18.35
N PRO A 503 11.08 -38.58 -17.94
CA PRO A 503 11.47 -37.44 -18.75
C PRO A 503 11.95 -37.97 -20.10
N ARG A 504 11.31 -37.55 -21.17
CA ARG A 504 11.82 -37.77 -22.53
C ARG A 504 12.94 -36.79 -22.73
N SER A 505 14.18 -37.27 -22.75
CA SER A 505 15.31 -36.45 -23.22
C SER A 505 15.17 -36.30 -24.72
N VAL A 506 14.64 -35.19 -25.17
CA VAL A 506 14.71 -34.82 -26.59
C VAL A 506 15.96 -33.96 -26.73
N SER A 507 17.01 -34.54 -27.31
CA SER A 507 18.18 -33.76 -27.74
C SER A 507 17.74 -32.99 -28.99
N LEU A 508 17.33 -31.75 -28.83
CA LEU A 508 17.07 -30.83 -29.92
C LEU A 508 18.40 -30.17 -30.27
N GLY A 509 18.88 -30.40 -31.51
CA GLY A 509 20.10 -29.76 -32.04
C GLY A 509 19.97 -28.23 -32.19
N ALA A 510 18.77 -27.67 -32.00
CA ALA A 510 18.49 -26.23 -31.99
C ALA A 510 17.45 -25.93 -30.90
N LYS A 511 17.49 -24.73 -30.37
CA LYS A 511 16.47 -24.26 -29.43
C LYS A 511 15.13 -24.11 -30.15
N PRO A 512 14.02 -24.59 -29.57
CA PRO A 512 12.68 -24.33 -30.11
C PRO A 512 12.42 -22.81 -30.17
N LYS A 513 11.80 -22.34 -31.23
CA LYS A 513 11.34 -20.96 -31.36
C LYS A 513 9.85 -20.90 -31.01
N VAL A 514 9.46 -19.92 -30.22
CA VAL A 514 8.07 -19.70 -29.78
C VAL A 514 7.64 -18.29 -30.17
N LEU A 515 6.65 -18.19 -31.02
CA LEU A 515 6.01 -16.94 -31.40
C LEU A 515 4.88 -16.63 -30.43
N ILE A 516 4.90 -15.42 -29.87
CA ILE A 516 3.87 -14.92 -28.94
C ILE A 516 3.20 -13.68 -29.55
N PRO A 517 2.07 -13.84 -30.27
CA PRO A 517 1.35 -12.70 -30.83
C PRO A 517 0.59 -11.97 -29.73
N VAL A 518 0.78 -10.65 -29.67
CA VAL A 518 0.10 -9.75 -28.72
C VAL A 518 -0.96 -8.95 -29.44
N PHE A 519 -2.21 -9.31 -29.25
CA PHE A 519 -3.37 -8.58 -29.75
C PHE A 519 -3.74 -7.44 -28.79
N PRO A 520 -4.52 -6.44 -29.25
CA PRO A 520 -5.08 -5.45 -28.36
C PRO A 520 -5.84 -6.11 -27.19
N GLY A 521 -5.42 -5.85 -25.95
CA GLY A 521 -5.97 -6.46 -24.74
C GLY A 521 -5.25 -7.72 -24.24
N THR A 522 -4.32 -8.30 -24.99
CA THR A 522 -3.48 -9.40 -24.51
C THR A 522 -2.63 -8.93 -23.32
N ASN A 523 -2.51 -9.79 -22.32
CA ASN A 523 -1.61 -9.65 -21.18
C ASN A 523 -0.81 -10.96 -20.99
N CYS A 524 0.08 -11.00 -20.00
CA CYS A 524 0.94 -12.16 -19.68
C CYS A 524 1.95 -12.56 -20.79
N GLU A 525 2.18 -11.75 -21.80
CA GLU A 525 3.14 -12.05 -22.87
C GLU A 525 4.58 -12.19 -22.34
N PHE A 526 4.97 -11.35 -21.38
CA PHE A 526 6.29 -11.43 -20.75
C PHE A 526 6.43 -12.64 -19.82
N ASP A 527 5.36 -13.02 -19.13
CA ASP A 527 5.35 -14.20 -18.27
C ASP A 527 5.39 -15.48 -19.10
N SER A 528 4.67 -15.49 -20.21
CA SER A 528 4.70 -16.58 -21.18
C SER A 528 6.10 -16.74 -21.80
N ALA A 529 6.72 -15.64 -22.23
CA ALA A 529 8.08 -15.66 -22.77
C ALA A 529 9.06 -16.25 -21.75
N ARG A 530 9.07 -15.73 -20.51
CA ARG A 530 9.94 -16.25 -19.45
C ARG A 530 9.72 -17.75 -19.16
N ALA A 531 8.48 -18.22 -19.22
CA ALA A 531 8.19 -19.64 -18.99
C ALA A 531 8.79 -20.52 -20.09
N PHE A 532 8.68 -20.12 -21.35
CA PHE A 532 9.29 -20.84 -22.48
C PHE A 532 10.81 -20.75 -22.47
N GLU A 533 11.39 -19.60 -22.14
CA GLU A 533 12.84 -19.38 -22.03
C GLU A 533 13.45 -20.24 -20.92
N ARG A 534 12.79 -20.35 -19.77
CA ARG A 534 13.18 -21.27 -18.67
C ARG A 534 13.16 -22.73 -19.11
N ALA A 535 12.26 -23.08 -20.03
CA ALA A 535 12.21 -24.41 -20.63
C ALA A 535 13.24 -24.62 -21.76
N GLY A 536 14.06 -23.59 -22.08
CA GLY A 536 15.14 -23.68 -23.07
C GLY A 536 14.75 -23.25 -24.48
N ALA A 537 13.61 -22.58 -24.67
CA ALA A 537 13.19 -22.02 -25.97
C ALA A 537 13.76 -20.61 -26.20
N GLU A 538 13.66 -20.14 -27.43
CA GLU A 538 13.79 -18.74 -27.83
C GLU A 538 12.41 -18.19 -28.13
N THR A 539 12.11 -16.97 -27.62
CA THR A 539 10.77 -16.38 -27.76
C THR A 539 10.80 -15.11 -28.58
N ASP A 540 9.76 -14.93 -29.40
CA ASP A 540 9.50 -13.73 -30.18
C ASP A 540 8.13 -13.18 -29.80
N ILE A 541 8.11 -11.97 -29.21
CA ILE A 541 6.88 -11.25 -28.88
C ILE A 541 6.57 -10.29 -30.02
N ILE A 542 5.47 -10.53 -30.75
CA ILE A 542 5.06 -9.72 -31.88
C ILE A 542 3.75 -8.99 -31.56
N LEU A 543 3.80 -7.66 -31.54
CA LEU A 543 2.62 -6.84 -31.37
C LEU A 543 1.81 -6.75 -32.67
N ILE A 544 0.54 -7.08 -32.60
CA ILE A 544 -0.39 -6.94 -33.72
C ILE A 544 -0.93 -5.51 -33.75
N ARG A 545 -0.45 -4.71 -34.65
CA ARG A 545 -0.91 -3.33 -34.89
C ARG A 545 -2.16 -3.35 -35.75
N ASN A 546 -3.21 -2.62 -35.33
CA ASN A 546 -4.52 -2.64 -35.98
C ASN A 546 -5.20 -1.27 -36.08
N GLN A 547 -4.44 -0.18 -35.99
CA GLN A 547 -5.00 1.17 -36.17
C GLN A 547 -5.37 1.45 -37.62
N THR A 548 -4.59 0.87 -38.58
CA THR A 548 -4.89 0.97 -40.00
C THR A 548 -4.86 -0.41 -40.67
N PRO A 549 -5.52 -0.57 -41.85
CA PRO A 549 -5.46 -1.81 -42.62
C PRO A 549 -4.01 -2.19 -43.05
N GLU A 550 -3.19 -1.19 -43.31
CA GLU A 550 -1.78 -1.36 -43.71
C GLU A 550 -0.97 -1.95 -42.55
N GLN A 551 -1.11 -1.41 -41.33
CA GLN A 551 -0.45 -1.91 -40.11
C GLN A 551 -0.85 -3.34 -39.82
N LEU A 552 -2.15 -3.68 -39.98
CA LEU A 552 -2.61 -5.05 -39.78
C LEU A 552 -1.96 -6.00 -40.80
N LYS A 553 -1.86 -5.58 -42.08
CA LYS A 553 -1.19 -6.36 -43.09
C LYS A 553 0.29 -6.56 -42.78
N GLU A 554 1.01 -5.50 -42.41
CA GLU A 554 2.41 -5.58 -41.98
C GLU A 554 2.59 -6.56 -40.82
N SER A 555 1.72 -6.51 -39.80
CA SER A 555 1.78 -7.43 -38.66
C SER A 555 1.58 -8.89 -39.09
N ILE A 556 0.66 -9.15 -40.03
CA ILE A 556 0.44 -10.49 -40.60
C ILE A 556 1.67 -10.95 -41.40
N ASP A 557 2.28 -10.06 -42.17
CA ASP A 557 3.45 -10.40 -42.98
C ASP A 557 4.68 -10.72 -42.11
N VAL A 558 4.86 -10.03 -40.98
CA VAL A 558 5.89 -10.37 -39.97
C VAL A 558 5.66 -11.76 -39.39
N ILE A 559 4.41 -12.14 -39.08
CA ILE A 559 4.09 -13.48 -38.56
C ILE A 559 4.39 -14.58 -39.59
N LYS A 560 4.21 -14.29 -40.86
CA LYS A 560 4.47 -15.27 -41.93
C LYS A 560 5.96 -15.46 -42.24
N ALA A 561 6.80 -14.44 -41.98
CA ALA A 561 8.24 -14.49 -42.19
C ALA A 561 8.95 -15.28 -41.08
#